data_c9994aee65073a9d97645c3182776f09
#
_entry.id   c9994aee65073a9d97645c3182776f09
#
_cell.length_a   1.000
_cell.length_b   1.000
_cell.length_c   1.000
_cell.angle_alpha   90.00
_cell.angle_beta   90.00
_cell.angle_gamma   90.00
#
_symmetry.space_group_name_H-M   'P 1'
#
loop_
_entity.id
_entity.type
_entity.pdbx_description
1 polymer ?
#
loop_
_entity_poly.entity_id
_entity_poly.type
_entity_poly.pdbx_seq_one_letter_code
_entity_poly.pdbx_strand_id
1 'polypeptide(L)'
;MKQYLDFLKLVRDQGSIKTDRTGTGTVSVFGHQMRFNLKEGFPLVTTKRIHLPSVIHELLWFLSGETNIKYLQENKVNIWNEWADENGELGPVYGAQWRHWKNADGKVIDQISDAMELIKNSPDSRRILVSSWNVGELESMALQPCHAIFQFYVANGQLSCQLYQRSADIFLGVPFNIGSYALLTHMVAQQCNLEVGDFVWSGGDCHVYSNHFEQVNIQLGRTPKALPRLIIKRKPNSIFDYQFDDFEFYNYIHDDAIKAPVAI
;
A
#
# COMPACT_ATOMS: atom_id res chain seq x y z
N MET A 1 -0.14 9.32 13.66
CA MET A 1 -1.12 9.33 12.53
C MET A 1 -1.94 10.62 12.44
N LYS A 2 -1.48 11.71 13.08
CA LYS A 2 -2.18 13.01 13.01
C LYS A 2 -2.29 13.53 11.57
N GLN A 3 -1.20 13.46 10.78
CA GLN A 3 -1.18 13.88 9.37
C GLN A 3 -2.24 13.19 8.50
N TYR A 4 -2.56 11.93 8.76
CA TYR A 4 -3.64 11.23 8.07
C TYR A 4 -5.02 11.80 8.46
N LEU A 5 -5.28 12.07 9.74
CA LEU A 5 -6.55 12.65 10.18
C LEU A 5 -6.72 14.09 9.69
N ASP A 6 -5.65 14.88 9.72
CA ASP A 6 -5.65 16.25 9.19
C ASP A 6 -5.98 16.23 7.68
N PHE A 7 -5.43 15.26 6.95
CA PHE A 7 -5.73 15.08 5.53
C PHE A 7 -7.16 14.60 5.28
N LEU A 8 -7.65 13.60 6.03
CA LEU A 8 -9.03 13.15 5.94
C LEU A 8 -10.02 14.30 6.19
N LYS A 9 -9.72 15.15 7.19
CA LYS A 9 -10.49 16.36 7.48
C LYS A 9 -10.44 17.37 6.32
N LEU A 10 -9.26 17.60 5.74
CA LEU A 10 -9.08 18.50 4.61
C LEU A 10 -9.93 18.07 3.42
N VAL A 11 -9.90 16.78 3.05
CA VAL A 11 -10.69 16.26 1.92
C VAL A 11 -12.18 16.42 2.20
N ARG A 12 -12.66 16.08 3.40
CA ARG A 12 -14.06 16.23 3.77
C ARG A 12 -14.55 17.69 3.69
N ASP A 13 -13.73 18.64 4.19
CA ASP A 13 -14.16 20.02 4.42
C ASP A 13 -13.91 20.91 3.18
N GLN A 14 -12.93 20.60 2.35
CA GLN A 14 -12.46 21.48 1.28
C GLN A 14 -12.44 20.81 -0.11
N GLY A 15 -12.78 19.51 -0.18
CA GLY A 15 -12.79 18.79 -1.43
C GLY A 15 -13.91 19.25 -2.37
N SER A 16 -13.67 19.10 -3.66
CA SER A 16 -14.65 19.34 -4.72
C SER A 16 -15.55 18.13 -4.92
N ILE A 17 -16.85 18.36 -5.09
CA ILE A 17 -17.81 17.29 -5.41
C ILE A 17 -17.55 16.82 -6.84
N LYS A 18 -17.43 15.51 -7.04
CA LYS A 18 -17.25 14.89 -8.35
C LYS A 18 -18.14 13.65 -8.49
N THR A 19 -18.52 13.38 -9.73
CA THR A 19 -19.03 12.07 -10.12
C THR A 19 -17.86 11.10 -10.29
N ASP A 20 -18.12 9.82 -10.12
CA ASP A 20 -17.12 8.76 -10.30
C ASP A 20 -17.71 7.59 -11.12
N ARG A 21 -16.86 6.64 -11.51
CA ARG A 21 -17.25 5.47 -12.30
C ARG A 21 -18.32 4.61 -11.62
N THR A 22 -18.33 4.55 -10.29
CA THR A 22 -19.28 3.73 -9.52
C THR A 22 -20.66 4.37 -9.38
N GLY A 23 -20.81 5.65 -9.73
CA GLY A 23 -22.04 6.42 -9.54
C GLY A 23 -22.33 6.81 -8.09
N THR A 24 -21.47 6.46 -7.13
CA THR A 24 -21.63 6.81 -5.70
C THR A 24 -21.42 8.30 -5.46
N GLY A 25 -20.56 8.92 -6.25
CA GLY A 25 -20.08 10.29 -6.06
C GLY A 25 -18.97 10.38 -5.00
N THR A 26 -18.16 11.40 -5.14
CA THR A 26 -17.01 11.63 -4.24
C THR A 26 -16.86 13.10 -3.90
N VAL A 27 -16.15 13.37 -2.81
CA VAL A 27 -15.52 14.66 -2.55
C VAL A 27 -14.02 14.46 -2.59
N SER A 28 -13.30 15.25 -3.39
CA SER A 28 -11.88 15.03 -3.64
C SER A 28 -11.05 16.30 -3.67
N VAL A 29 -9.75 16.13 -3.34
CA VAL A 29 -8.70 17.11 -3.61
C VAL A 29 -7.67 16.48 -4.53
N PHE A 30 -6.98 17.29 -5.34
CA PHE A 30 -5.94 16.82 -6.25
C PHE A 30 -4.55 17.19 -5.71
N GLY A 31 -3.74 16.16 -5.47
CA GLY A 31 -2.37 16.31 -4.98
C GLY A 31 -2.27 16.52 -3.47
N HIS A 32 -1.71 15.54 -2.78
CA HIS A 32 -1.35 15.65 -1.36
C HIS A 32 -0.19 14.73 -1.03
N GLN A 33 0.58 15.11 -0.01
CA GLN A 33 1.70 14.28 0.47
C GLN A 33 1.67 14.17 1.99
N MET A 34 1.92 12.95 2.48
CA MET A 34 2.14 12.67 3.90
C MET A 34 3.51 12.00 4.07
N ARG A 35 4.21 12.32 5.15
CA ARG A 35 5.49 11.73 5.52
C ARG A 35 5.41 11.08 6.88
N PHE A 36 5.96 9.88 7.00
CA PHE A 36 5.99 9.07 8.20
C PHE A 36 7.42 8.65 8.50
N ASN A 37 7.97 9.10 9.63
CA ASN A 37 9.26 8.63 10.11
C ASN A 37 9.08 7.23 10.71
N LEU A 38 9.59 6.20 10.03
CA LEU A 38 9.40 4.81 10.44
C LEU A 38 10.16 4.43 11.72
N LYS A 39 11.10 5.26 12.18
CA LYS A 39 11.80 5.09 13.46
C LYS A 39 10.93 5.48 14.66
N GLU A 40 9.95 6.34 14.47
CA GLU A 40 9.03 6.76 15.54
C GLU A 40 7.93 5.71 15.82
N GLY A 41 7.75 4.75 14.94
CA GLY A 41 6.78 3.68 15.03
C GLY A 41 6.19 3.33 13.68
N PHE A 42 5.47 2.22 13.64
CA PHE A 42 4.85 1.74 12.41
C PHE A 42 3.55 2.54 12.12
N PRO A 43 3.38 3.14 10.92
CA PRO A 43 2.30 4.09 10.63
C PRO A 43 0.95 3.39 10.38
N LEU A 44 0.40 2.77 11.41
CA LEU A 44 -0.98 2.26 11.39
C LEU A 44 -1.95 3.28 11.97
N VAL A 45 -3.11 3.38 11.33
CA VAL A 45 -4.24 4.13 11.87
C VAL A 45 -4.71 3.48 13.17
N THR A 46 -4.85 4.28 14.23
CA THR A 46 -5.28 3.82 15.57
C THR A 46 -6.70 4.28 15.92
N THR A 47 -7.25 5.23 15.16
CA THR A 47 -8.62 5.73 15.31
C THR A 47 -9.69 4.81 14.70
N LYS A 48 -9.27 3.73 14.05
CA LYS A 48 -10.07 2.54 13.72
C LYS A 48 -9.13 1.35 13.57
N ARG A 49 -9.65 0.15 13.79
CA ARG A 49 -8.90 -1.09 13.58
C ARG A 49 -8.65 -1.33 12.10
N ILE A 50 -7.40 -1.55 11.72
CA ILE A 50 -6.99 -2.05 10.40
C ILE A 50 -6.83 -3.56 10.48
N HIS A 51 -7.32 -4.27 9.46
CA HIS A 51 -7.21 -5.73 9.38
C HIS A 51 -5.80 -6.10 8.90
N LEU A 52 -4.87 -6.25 9.83
CA LEU A 52 -3.45 -6.56 9.56
C LEU A 52 -3.23 -7.81 8.70
N PRO A 53 -3.99 -8.92 8.89
CA PRO A 53 -3.83 -10.06 8.00
C PRO A 53 -4.00 -9.69 6.51
N SER A 54 -4.96 -8.82 6.17
CA SER A 54 -5.13 -8.37 4.78
C SER A 54 -3.92 -7.59 4.28
N VAL A 55 -3.37 -6.67 5.10
CA VAL A 55 -2.18 -5.88 4.73
C VAL A 55 -0.98 -6.79 4.45
N ILE A 56 -0.73 -7.76 5.33
CA ILE A 56 0.43 -8.64 5.24
C ILE A 56 0.28 -9.62 4.08
N HIS A 57 -0.84 -10.35 4.01
CA HIS A 57 -1.06 -11.36 2.96
C HIS A 57 -1.13 -10.75 1.57
N GLU A 58 -1.73 -9.56 1.41
CA GLU A 58 -1.75 -8.85 0.12
C GLU A 58 -0.33 -8.50 -0.34
N LEU A 59 0.51 -7.96 0.56
CA LEU A 59 1.89 -7.63 0.22
C LEU A 59 2.71 -8.89 -0.14
N LEU A 60 2.57 -9.99 0.62
CA LEU A 60 3.23 -11.26 0.31
C LEU A 60 2.78 -11.81 -1.04
N TRP A 61 1.49 -11.70 -1.33
CA TRP A 61 0.92 -12.10 -2.61
C TRP A 61 1.44 -11.23 -3.78
N PHE A 62 1.58 -9.92 -3.62
CA PHE A 62 2.25 -9.08 -4.64
C PHE A 62 3.71 -9.52 -4.85
N LEU A 63 4.44 -9.77 -3.77
CA LEU A 63 5.84 -10.20 -3.83
C LEU A 63 6.01 -11.59 -4.45
N SER A 64 5.03 -12.48 -4.37
CA SER A 64 5.07 -13.78 -5.05
C SER A 64 4.93 -13.66 -6.57
N GLY A 65 4.43 -12.53 -7.09
CA GLY A 65 4.16 -12.34 -8.52
C GLY A 65 2.83 -12.93 -8.97
N GLU A 66 2.05 -13.49 -8.05
CA GLU A 66 0.76 -14.12 -8.34
C GLU A 66 -0.32 -13.08 -8.67
N THR A 67 -1.29 -13.50 -9.47
CA THR A 67 -2.45 -12.72 -9.90
C THR A 67 -3.77 -13.40 -9.59
N ASN A 68 -3.74 -14.69 -9.23
CA ASN A 68 -4.89 -15.45 -8.78
C ASN A 68 -5.13 -15.24 -7.29
N ILE A 69 -6.39 -14.99 -6.90
CA ILE A 69 -6.76 -14.68 -5.52
C ILE A 69 -6.84 -15.89 -4.57
N LYS A 70 -6.59 -17.10 -5.06
CA LYS A 70 -6.71 -18.33 -4.28
C LYS A 70 -5.91 -18.28 -2.97
N TYR A 71 -4.64 -17.84 -3.03
CA TYR A 71 -3.81 -17.65 -1.83
C TYR A 71 -4.46 -16.72 -0.81
N LEU A 72 -5.05 -15.61 -1.28
CA LEU A 72 -5.72 -14.65 -0.40
C LEU A 72 -6.95 -15.28 0.26
N GLN A 73 -7.78 -16.00 -0.50
CA GLN A 73 -8.98 -16.69 0.01
C GLN A 73 -8.63 -17.77 1.03
N GLU A 74 -7.61 -18.58 0.79
CA GLU A 74 -7.10 -19.60 1.71
C GLU A 74 -6.67 -18.98 3.06
N ASN A 75 -6.19 -17.73 3.03
CA ASN A 75 -5.81 -16.95 4.20
C ASN A 75 -6.93 -16.02 4.71
N LYS A 76 -8.18 -16.22 4.26
CA LYS A 76 -9.37 -15.46 4.67
C LYS A 76 -9.29 -13.96 4.37
N VAL A 77 -8.57 -13.60 3.32
CA VAL A 77 -8.46 -12.24 2.79
C VAL A 77 -9.33 -12.14 1.53
N ASN A 78 -10.39 -11.35 1.60
CA ASN A 78 -11.43 -11.30 0.58
C ASN A 78 -11.48 -9.95 -0.16
N ILE A 79 -10.48 -9.10 0.04
CA ILE A 79 -10.46 -7.72 -0.47
C ILE A 79 -10.37 -7.61 -2.00
N TRP A 80 -10.12 -8.71 -2.70
CA TRP A 80 -10.01 -8.80 -4.16
C TRP A 80 -11.13 -9.62 -4.81
N ASN A 81 -12.02 -10.25 -4.03
CA ASN A 81 -13.04 -11.16 -4.54
C ASN A 81 -13.97 -10.53 -5.58
N GLU A 82 -14.28 -9.24 -5.45
CA GLU A 82 -15.26 -8.54 -6.29
C GLU A 82 -14.72 -8.20 -7.69
N TRP A 83 -13.39 -8.26 -7.87
CA TRP A 83 -12.74 -7.98 -9.16
C TRP A 83 -12.27 -9.23 -9.90
N ALA A 84 -12.16 -10.36 -9.20
CA ALA A 84 -11.69 -11.59 -9.81
C ALA A 84 -12.76 -12.22 -10.70
N ASP A 85 -12.32 -12.87 -11.76
CA ASP A 85 -13.19 -13.68 -12.61
C ASP A 85 -13.63 -14.98 -11.91
N GLU A 86 -14.38 -15.83 -12.60
CA GLU A 86 -14.89 -17.11 -12.08
C GLU A 86 -13.77 -18.11 -11.71
N ASN A 87 -12.57 -17.95 -12.26
CA ASN A 87 -11.38 -18.75 -11.96
C ASN A 87 -10.49 -18.13 -10.87
N GLY A 88 -10.86 -16.95 -10.36
CA GLY A 88 -10.08 -16.21 -9.38
C GLY A 88 -8.95 -15.38 -9.98
N GLU A 89 -8.95 -15.13 -11.29
CA GLU A 89 -7.92 -14.36 -11.96
C GLU A 89 -8.25 -12.87 -12.03
N LEU A 90 -7.21 -12.04 -11.91
CA LEU A 90 -7.28 -10.58 -11.97
C LEU A 90 -6.58 -9.99 -13.20
N GLY A 91 -5.97 -10.84 -14.04
CA GLY A 91 -5.06 -10.38 -15.08
C GLY A 91 -3.73 -9.86 -14.50
N PRO A 92 -2.90 -9.17 -15.31
CA PRO A 92 -1.53 -8.85 -14.95
C PRO A 92 -1.43 -7.65 -13.96
N VAL A 93 -2.12 -7.74 -12.82
CA VAL A 93 -2.11 -6.72 -11.76
C VAL A 93 -0.78 -6.74 -10.97
N TYR A 94 -0.59 -5.84 -10.07
CA TYR A 94 0.57 -5.56 -9.21
C TYR A 94 1.69 -6.60 -9.17
N GLY A 95 1.41 -7.82 -8.73
CA GLY A 95 2.41 -8.90 -8.60
C GLY A 95 3.07 -9.23 -9.92
N ALA A 96 2.29 -9.37 -11.00
CA ALA A 96 2.81 -9.61 -12.34
C ALA A 96 3.72 -8.46 -12.80
N GLN A 97 3.31 -7.21 -12.58
CA GLN A 97 4.12 -6.05 -12.98
C GLN A 97 5.40 -5.96 -12.16
N TRP A 98 5.37 -6.22 -10.86
CA TRP A 98 6.55 -6.15 -9.99
C TRP A 98 7.58 -7.23 -10.29
N ARG A 99 7.12 -8.44 -10.66
CA ARG A 99 7.96 -9.63 -10.76
C ARG A 99 8.12 -10.20 -12.16
N HIS A 100 7.17 -9.93 -13.05
CA HIS A 100 7.07 -10.59 -14.34
C HIS A 100 6.75 -9.62 -15.48
N TRP A 101 7.23 -8.37 -15.39
CA TRP A 101 7.06 -7.37 -16.44
C TRP A 101 7.67 -7.88 -17.75
N LYS A 102 6.87 -7.93 -18.81
CA LYS A 102 7.35 -8.33 -20.15
C LYS A 102 7.71 -7.10 -20.96
N ASN A 103 8.94 -7.07 -21.50
CA ASN A 103 9.31 -6.07 -22.49
C ASN A 103 8.79 -6.45 -23.90
N ALA A 104 9.02 -5.58 -24.89
CA ALA A 104 8.60 -5.82 -26.27
C ALA A 104 9.21 -7.09 -26.92
N ASP A 105 10.38 -7.53 -26.46
CA ASP A 105 11.05 -8.74 -26.92
C ASP A 105 10.62 -10.00 -26.17
N GLY A 106 9.65 -9.89 -25.25
CA GLY A 106 9.18 -10.98 -24.41
C GLY A 106 10.09 -11.34 -23.23
N LYS A 107 11.15 -10.57 -22.98
CA LYS A 107 12.01 -10.77 -21.80
C LYS A 107 11.24 -10.38 -20.53
N VAL A 108 11.29 -11.25 -19.55
CA VAL A 108 10.73 -11.00 -18.21
C VAL A 108 11.72 -10.16 -17.39
N ILE A 109 11.20 -9.12 -16.75
CA ILE A 109 11.92 -8.22 -15.84
C ILE A 109 11.31 -8.35 -14.44
N ASP A 110 12.15 -8.66 -13.45
CA ASP A 110 11.80 -8.68 -12.04
C ASP A 110 12.25 -7.36 -11.40
N GLN A 111 11.35 -6.38 -11.38
CA GLN A 111 11.64 -5.04 -10.86
C GLN A 111 12.02 -5.03 -9.37
N ILE A 112 11.46 -5.96 -8.56
CA ILE A 112 11.80 -6.07 -7.13
C ILE A 112 13.23 -6.57 -6.96
N SER A 113 13.63 -7.60 -7.71
CA SER A 113 15.01 -8.11 -7.68
C SER A 113 16.00 -7.05 -8.15
N ASP A 114 15.70 -6.33 -9.23
CA ASP A 114 16.53 -5.25 -9.75
C ASP A 114 16.67 -4.10 -8.73
N ALA A 115 15.57 -3.70 -8.07
CA ALA A 115 15.59 -2.68 -7.03
C ALA A 115 16.45 -3.12 -5.83
N MET A 116 16.32 -4.39 -5.38
CA MET A 116 17.14 -4.96 -4.29
C MET A 116 18.63 -4.95 -4.64
N GLU A 117 18.98 -5.30 -5.88
CA GLU A 117 20.37 -5.27 -6.35
C GLU A 117 20.92 -3.85 -6.38
N LEU A 118 20.14 -2.88 -6.90
CA LEU A 118 20.55 -1.47 -6.91
C LEU A 118 20.75 -0.91 -5.49
N ILE A 119 19.88 -1.24 -4.53
CA ILE A 119 20.03 -0.80 -3.13
C ILE A 119 21.34 -1.31 -2.55
N LYS A 120 21.72 -2.57 -2.84
CA LYS A 120 22.95 -3.20 -2.31
C LYS A 120 24.23 -2.70 -2.98
N ASN A 121 24.20 -2.57 -4.31
CA ASN A 121 25.41 -2.37 -5.12
C ASN A 121 25.59 -0.95 -5.63
N SER A 122 24.53 -0.15 -5.65
CA SER A 122 24.52 1.24 -6.14
C SER A 122 23.48 2.08 -5.38
N PRO A 123 23.64 2.24 -4.04
CA PRO A 123 22.64 2.87 -3.18
C PRO A 123 22.32 4.33 -3.55
N ASP A 124 23.28 5.03 -4.18
CA ASP A 124 23.09 6.42 -4.66
C ASP A 124 22.31 6.52 -5.98
N SER A 125 21.87 5.38 -6.53
CA SER A 125 21.09 5.34 -7.78
C SER A 125 19.76 6.05 -7.62
N ARG A 126 19.42 6.90 -8.58
CA ARG A 126 18.08 7.55 -8.69
C ARG A 126 17.07 6.68 -9.46
N ARG A 127 17.45 5.44 -9.81
CA ARG A 127 16.67 4.50 -10.63
C ARG A 127 16.09 3.34 -9.82
N ILE A 128 16.13 3.41 -8.49
CA ILE A 128 15.56 2.39 -7.61
C ILE A 128 14.04 2.61 -7.55
N LEU A 129 13.37 2.20 -8.63
CA LEU A 129 11.96 2.51 -8.88
C LEU A 129 11.26 1.25 -9.39
N VAL A 130 10.02 1.04 -8.93
CA VAL A 130 9.13 -0.03 -9.36
C VAL A 130 7.82 0.57 -9.85
N SER A 131 7.38 0.19 -11.05
CA SER A 131 6.14 0.63 -11.66
C SER A 131 5.16 -0.51 -11.80
N SER A 132 3.92 -0.27 -11.39
CA SER A 132 2.79 -1.16 -11.68
C SER A 132 2.00 -0.66 -12.90
N TRP A 133 2.23 0.59 -13.33
CA TRP A 133 1.49 1.22 -14.41
C TRP A 133 2.10 0.86 -15.77
N ASN A 134 1.64 -0.27 -16.33
CA ASN A 134 2.04 -0.76 -17.64
C ASN A 134 0.96 -0.39 -18.66
N VAL A 135 1.19 0.68 -19.42
CA VAL A 135 0.19 1.22 -20.37
C VAL A 135 -0.25 0.18 -21.40
N GLY A 136 0.64 -0.75 -21.76
CA GLY A 136 0.34 -1.82 -22.74
C GLY A 136 -0.59 -2.92 -22.23
N GLU A 137 -0.78 -3.03 -20.91
CA GLU A 137 -1.55 -4.12 -20.29
C GLU A 137 -2.74 -3.63 -19.42
N LEU A 138 -2.99 -2.31 -19.34
CA LEU A 138 -4.05 -1.78 -18.48
C LEU A 138 -5.44 -2.32 -18.78
N GLU A 139 -5.75 -2.58 -20.04
CA GLU A 139 -7.05 -3.12 -20.45
C GLU A 139 -7.24 -4.60 -20.08
N SER A 140 -6.14 -5.32 -19.83
CA SER A 140 -6.15 -6.73 -19.42
C SER A 140 -6.23 -6.89 -17.90
N MET A 141 -6.22 -5.82 -17.14
CA MET A 141 -6.27 -5.83 -15.68
C MET A 141 -7.72 -5.67 -15.20
N ALA A 142 -8.17 -6.53 -14.30
CA ALA A 142 -9.49 -6.42 -13.68
C ALA A 142 -9.64 -5.09 -12.92
N LEU A 143 -8.55 -4.57 -12.34
CA LEU A 143 -8.46 -3.26 -11.74
C LEU A 143 -7.12 -2.61 -12.05
N GLN A 144 -7.14 -1.46 -12.72
CA GLN A 144 -5.93 -0.70 -13.02
C GLN A 144 -5.26 -0.20 -11.74
N PRO A 145 -3.92 -0.29 -11.63
CA PRO A 145 -3.20 -0.01 -10.39
C PRO A 145 -3.45 1.39 -9.84
N CYS A 146 -3.94 1.48 -8.62
CA CYS A 146 -4.12 2.74 -7.88
C CYS A 146 -2.77 3.24 -7.35
N HIS A 147 -2.01 2.38 -6.66
CA HIS A 147 -0.62 2.65 -6.26
C HIS A 147 0.31 2.31 -7.43
N ALA A 148 0.57 3.33 -8.26
CA ALA A 148 1.10 3.16 -9.61
C ALA A 148 2.62 3.00 -9.65
N ILE A 149 3.35 3.74 -8.81
CA ILE A 149 4.82 3.78 -8.80
C ILE A 149 5.30 3.97 -7.37
N PHE A 150 6.39 3.29 -7.01
CA PHE A 150 7.14 3.60 -5.80
C PHE A 150 8.64 3.62 -6.05
N GLN A 151 9.35 4.41 -5.24
CA GLN A 151 10.78 4.63 -5.38
C GLN A 151 11.45 4.50 -4.01
N PHE A 152 12.60 3.84 -3.98
CA PHE A 152 13.45 3.80 -2.80
C PHE A 152 14.57 4.85 -2.88
N TYR A 153 14.99 5.28 -1.68
CA TYR A 153 16.08 6.22 -1.49
C TYR A 153 16.93 5.80 -0.31
N VAL A 154 18.23 5.70 -0.53
CA VAL A 154 19.21 5.33 0.52
C VAL A 154 20.02 6.57 0.89
N ALA A 155 20.08 6.90 2.16
CA ALA A 155 20.95 7.95 2.68
C ALA A 155 21.30 7.67 4.15
N ASN A 156 22.53 7.96 4.54
CA ASN A 156 23.00 7.82 5.94
C ASN A 156 22.73 6.43 6.54
N GLY A 157 22.84 5.36 5.75
CA GLY A 157 22.55 3.99 6.18
C GLY A 157 21.07 3.69 6.39
N GLN A 158 20.16 4.54 5.88
CA GLN A 158 18.71 4.41 6.03
C GLN A 158 18.05 4.25 4.67
N LEU A 159 16.99 3.42 4.62
CA LEU A 159 16.13 3.23 3.46
C LEU A 159 14.81 3.98 3.67
N SER A 160 14.47 4.84 2.73
CA SER A 160 13.16 5.49 2.62
C SER A 160 12.43 5.01 1.37
N CYS A 161 11.10 5.07 1.41
CA CYS A 161 10.25 4.73 0.27
C CYS A 161 9.26 5.86 0.01
N GLN A 162 9.06 6.21 -1.26
CA GLN A 162 7.99 7.10 -1.70
C GLN A 162 7.03 6.35 -2.60
N LEU A 163 5.74 6.37 -2.29
CA LEU A 163 4.65 5.86 -3.11
C LEU A 163 3.93 7.00 -3.80
N TYR A 164 3.65 6.85 -5.11
CA TYR A 164 2.64 7.64 -5.80
C TYR A 164 1.38 6.80 -6.06
N GLN A 165 0.27 7.24 -5.48
CA GLN A 165 -1.06 6.65 -5.62
C GLN A 165 -1.95 7.58 -6.45
N ARG A 166 -2.26 7.19 -7.71
CA ARG A 166 -3.02 8.02 -8.66
C ARG A 166 -4.48 8.25 -8.24
N SER A 167 -5.07 7.27 -7.58
CA SER A 167 -6.46 7.27 -7.11
C SER A 167 -6.49 6.72 -5.69
N ALA A 168 -7.01 7.47 -4.75
CA ALA A 168 -6.86 7.23 -3.33
C ALA A 168 -8.17 7.41 -2.57
N ASP A 169 -8.86 6.30 -2.26
CA ASP A 169 -9.90 6.27 -1.24
C ASP A 169 -9.24 6.48 0.13
N ILE A 170 -9.40 7.72 0.65
CA ILE A 170 -8.72 8.13 1.88
C ILE A 170 -9.26 7.38 3.09
N PHE A 171 -10.53 7.01 3.08
CA PHE A 171 -11.16 6.36 4.23
C PHE A 171 -10.87 4.86 4.28
N LEU A 172 -11.10 4.08 3.22
CA LEU A 172 -10.90 2.63 3.21
C LEU A 172 -9.49 2.24 2.76
N GLY A 173 -9.06 2.66 1.57
CA GLY A 173 -7.86 2.16 0.91
C GLY A 173 -6.55 2.68 1.48
N VAL A 174 -6.42 4.00 1.63
CA VAL A 174 -5.15 4.65 2.01
C VAL A 174 -4.55 4.12 3.31
N PRO A 175 -5.31 3.83 4.40
CA PRO A 175 -4.74 3.23 5.60
C PRO A 175 -4.06 1.88 5.37
N PHE A 176 -4.61 1.05 4.48
CA PHE A 176 -4.01 -0.24 4.09
C PHE A 176 -2.75 -0.02 3.27
N ASN A 177 -2.79 0.89 2.29
CA ASN A 177 -1.63 1.18 1.44
C ASN A 177 -0.46 1.76 2.24
N ILE A 178 -0.71 2.66 3.20
CA ILE A 178 0.33 3.15 4.13
C ILE A 178 0.96 1.99 4.89
N GLY A 179 0.16 1.10 5.47
CA GLY A 179 0.65 -0.08 6.18
C GLY A 179 1.45 -1.02 5.30
N SER A 180 0.96 -1.31 4.10
CA SER A 180 1.60 -2.21 3.14
C SER A 180 2.98 -1.71 2.70
N TYR A 181 3.10 -0.44 2.28
CA TYR A 181 4.38 0.10 1.82
C TYR A 181 5.35 0.42 2.96
N ALA A 182 4.85 0.75 4.16
CA ALA A 182 5.70 0.81 5.34
C ALA A 182 6.29 -0.56 5.66
N LEU A 183 5.48 -1.65 5.59
CA LEU A 183 5.94 -3.01 5.78
C LEU A 183 6.99 -3.41 4.72
N LEU A 184 6.72 -3.14 3.44
CA LEU A 184 7.66 -3.36 2.36
C LEU A 184 8.99 -2.63 2.62
N THR A 185 8.95 -1.38 3.09
CA THR A 185 10.17 -0.61 3.41
C THR A 185 10.98 -1.28 4.51
N HIS A 186 10.34 -1.78 5.56
CA HIS A 186 11.01 -2.54 6.64
C HIS A 186 11.63 -3.84 6.13
N MET A 187 10.91 -4.59 5.29
CA MET A 187 11.41 -5.85 4.71
C MET A 187 12.65 -5.61 3.83
N VAL A 188 12.58 -4.63 2.94
CA VAL A 188 13.71 -4.26 2.05
C VAL A 188 14.89 -3.75 2.87
N ALA A 189 14.67 -2.90 3.87
CA ALA A 189 15.73 -2.40 4.75
C ALA A 189 16.45 -3.56 5.46
N GLN A 190 15.70 -4.50 6.06
CA GLN A 190 16.29 -5.68 6.71
C GLN A 190 17.09 -6.53 5.73
N GLN A 191 16.57 -6.79 4.52
CA GLN A 191 17.26 -7.59 3.49
C GLN A 191 18.54 -6.93 2.98
N CYS A 192 18.60 -5.60 2.99
CA CYS A 192 19.76 -4.83 2.55
C CYS A 192 20.69 -4.38 3.68
N ASN A 193 20.47 -4.81 4.94
CA ASN A 193 21.22 -4.39 6.13
C ASN A 193 21.22 -2.86 6.34
N LEU A 194 20.08 -2.23 6.09
CA LEU A 194 19.83 -0.80 6.30
C LEU A 194 18.85 -0.59 7.45
N GLU A 195 18.96 0.55 8.10
CA GLU A 195 17.92 1.06 8.99
C GLU A 195 16.76 1.62 8.16
N VAL A 196 15.56 1.70 8.75
CA VAL A 196 14.43 2.39 8.11
C VAL A 196 14.57 3.91 8.24
N GLY A 197 14.19 4.62 7.19
CA GLY A 197 14.06 6.07 7.15
C GLY A 197 12.59 6.50 7.16
N ASP A 198 12.18 7.22 6.11
CA ASP A 198 10.82 7.72 5.95
C ASP A 198 10.01 6.87 4.96
N PHE A 199 8.72 6.75 5.23
CA PHE A 199 7.74 6.44 4.21
C PHE A 199 7.02 7.73 3.79
N VAL A 200 7.03 8.02 2.49
CA VAL A 200 6.37 9.19 1.89
C VAL A 200 5.23 8.71 1.01
N TRP A 201 4.00 9.06 1.37
CA TRP A 201 2.82 8.79 0.57
C TRP A 201 2.45 10.04 -0.23
N SER A 202 2.27 9.91 -1.53
CA SER A 202 1.85 10.99 -2.44
C SER A 202 0.62 10.54 -3.20
N GLY A 203 -0.49 11.27 -3.05
CA GLY A 203 -1.75 11.00 -3.74
C GLY A 203 -2.02 11.95 -4.89
N GLY A 204 -2.61 11.44 -5.96
CA GLY A 204 -3.17 12.21 -7.07
C GLY A 204 -4.62 12.64 -6.80
N ASP A 205 -5.62 11.91 -7.31
CA ASP A 205 -7.03 12.10 -6.94
C ASP A 205 -7.29 11.45 -5.58
N CYS A 206 -7.43 12.28 -4.56
CA CYS A 206 -7.61 11.87 -3.18
C CYS A 206 -9.04 12.13 -2.75
N HIS A 207 -9.82 11.08 -2.52
CA HIS A 207 -11.26 11.21 -2.36
C HIS A 207 -11.83 10.47 -1.16
N VAL A 208 -13.01 10.93 -0.75
CA VAL A 208 -13.92 10.26 0.17
C VAL A 208 -15.22 10.04 -0.59
N TYR A 209 -15.72 8.81 -0.61
CA TYR A 209 -17.02 8.49 -1.22
C TYR A 209 -18.16 9.13 -0.45
N SER A 210 -19.22 9.56 -1.16
CA SER A 210 -20.36 10.27 -0.57
C SER A 210 -21.08 9.46 0.51
N ASN A 211 -21.08 8.14 0.40
CA ASN A 211 -21.66 7.21 1.38
C ASN A 211 -20.76 6.90 2.59
N HIS A 212 -19.57 7.55 2.70
CA HIS A 212 -18.65 7.38 3.83
C HIS A 212 -18.60 8.57 4.80
N PHE A 213 -19.36 9.64 4.57
CA PHE A 213 -19.26 10.86 5.39
C PHE A 213 -19.57 10.64 6.86
N GLU A 214 -20.56 9.79 7.18
CA GLU A 214 -20.88 9.45 8.58
C GLU A 214 -19.67 8.75 9.25
N GLN A 215 -19.08 7.77 8.58
CA GLN A 215 -17.94 7.02 9.05
C GLN A 215 -16.71 7.89 9.23
N VAL A 216 -16.48 8.81 8.30
CA VAL A 216 -15.41 9.83 8.39
C VAL A 216 -15.61 10.71 9.62
N ASN A 217 -16.84 11.19 9.87
CA ASN A 217 -17.13 12.01 11.05
C ASN A 217 -16.90 11.24 12.36
N ILE A 218 -17.30 9.97 12.42
CA ILE A 218 -17.01 9.10 13.56
C ILE A 218 -15.50 8.99 13.77
N GLN A 219 -14.72 8.74 12.72
CA GLN A 219 -13.27 8.60 12.82
C GLN A 219 -12.58 9.89 13.25
N LEU A 220 -13.00 11.04 12.72
CA LEU A 220 -12.45 12.35 13.05
C LEU A 220 -12.77 12.79 14.49
N GLY A 221 -13.82 12.23 15.09
CA GLY A 221 -14.15 12.42 16.51
C GLY A 221 -13.28 11.63 17.48
N ARG A 222 -12.41 10.73 16.99
CA ARG A 222 -11.55 9.87 17.80
C ARG A 222 -10.14 10.47 17.94
N THR A 223 -9.49 10.17 19.07
CA THR A 223 -8.12 10.64 19.36
C THR A 223 -7.11 9.55 18.94
N PRO A 224 -6.10 9.89 18.12
CA PRO A 224 -5.06 8.95 17.76
C PRO A 224 -4.23 8.52 18.96
N LYS A 225 -3.91 7.23 19.03
CA LYS A 225 -3.08 6.60 20.06
C LYS A 225 -1.63 6.50 19.59
N ALA A 226 -0.74 6.07 20.47
CA ALA A 226 0.66 5.80 20.12
C ALA A 226 0.76 4.79 18.98
N LEU A 227 1.77 4.96 18.12
CA LEU A 227 2.04 4.03 17.03
C LEU A 227 2.53 2.68 17.57
N PRO A 228 2.13 1.56 16.96
CA PRO A 228 2.70 0.26 17.26
C PRO A 228 4.15 0.17 16.77
N ARG A 229 4.84 -0.87 17.25
CA ARG A 229 6.16 -1.25 16.74
C ARG A 229 6.05 -2.54 15.93
N LEU A 230 6.69 -2.57 14.77
CA LEU A 230 6.86 -3.79 13.99
C LEU A 230 8.10 -4.55 14.50
N ILE A 231 7.92 -5.85 14.73
CA ILE A 231 8.99 -6.81 15.00
C ILE A 231 9.01 -7.80 13.83
N ILE A 232 10.12 -7.87 13.11
CA ILE A 232 10.37 -8.92 12.11
C ILE A 232 11.21 -10.02 12.79
N LYS A 233 10.59 -11.18 13.05
CA LYS A 233 11.14 -12.25 13.91
C LYS A 233 12.34 -12.98 13.31
N ARG A 234 12.43 -13.02 11.98
CA ARG A 234 13.56 -13.64 11.28
C ARG A 234 13.95 -12.81 10.04
N LYS A 235 15.15 -13.07 9.54
CA LYS A 235 15.59 -12.58 8.23
C LYS A 235 15.73 -13.80 7.31
N PRO A 236 14.81 -14.01 6.37
CA PRO A 236 14.94 -15.09 5.40
C PRO A 236 16.06 -14.80 4.38
N ASN A 237 16.41 -15.80 3.55
CA ASN A 237 17.45 -15.66 2.53
C ASN A 237 17.06 -14.69 1.41
N SER A 238 15.77 -14.59 1.13
CA SER A 238 15.23 -13.70 0.10
C SER A 238 14.04 -12.91 0.63
N ILE A 239 13.78 -11.72 0.05
CA ILE A 239 12.56 -10.93 0.32
C ILE A 239 11.29 -11.71 -0.03
N PHE A 240 11.38 -12.70 -0.90
CA PHE A 240 10.26 -13.53 -1.35
C PHE A 240 9.95 -14.69 -0.40
N ASP A 241 10.80 -14.95 0.59
CA ASP A 241 10.67 -16.06 1.54
C ASP A 241 10.06 -15.64 2.88
N TYR A 242 9.64 -14.38 3.03
CA TYR A 242 8.89 -13.96 4.22
C TYR A 242 7.53 -14.65 4.28
N GLN A 243 7.10 -14.93 5.50
CA GLN A 243 5.81 -15.54 5.81
C GLN A 243 5.03 -14.65 6.77
N PHE A 244 3.72 -14.85 6.83
CA PHE A 244 2.84 -14.08 7.72
C PHE A 244 3.32 -14.06 9.17
N ASP A 245 3.76 -15.20 9.71
CA ASP A 245 4.19 -15.36 11.10
C ASP A 245 5.54 -14.68 11.42
N ASP A 246 6.25 -14.17 10.41
CA ASP A 246 7.48 -13.39 10.61
C ASP A 246 7.20 -11.99 11.17
N PHE A 247 5.97 -11.50 11.08
CA PHE A 247 5.60 -10.13 11.44
C PHE A 247 4.76 -10.09 12.71
N GLU A 248 5.19 -9.27 13.68
CA GLU A 248 4.45 -9.02 14.91
C GLU A 248 4.34 -7.51 15.15
N PHE A 249 3.13 -7.07 15.49
CA PHE A 249 2.85 -5.66 15.79
C PHE A 249 2.63 -5.51 17.30
N TYR A 250 3.64 -5.03 17.98
CA TYR A 250 3.61 -4.82 19.43
C TYR A 250 2.90 -3.51 19.77
N ASN A 251 2.01 -3.55 20.77
CA ASN A 251 1.23 -2.40 21.26
C ASN A 251 0.36 -1.72 20.19
N TYR A 252 -0.26 -2.48 19.27
CA TYR A 252 -1.28 -1.93 18.39
C TYR A 252 -2.59 -1.71 19.17
N ILE A 253 -2.66 -0.59 19.89
CA ILE A 253 -3.87 -0.14 20.61
C ILE A 253 -4.68 0.74 19.65
N HIS A 254 -5.92 0.39 19.40
CA HIS A 254 -6.78 1.06 18.43
C HIS A 254 -8.23 1.15 18.92
N ASP A 255 -9.02 2.02 18.31
CA ASP A 255 -10.47 2.02 18.45
C ASP A 255 -11.10 0.95 17.56
N ASP A 256 -12.38 0.64 17.79
CA ASP A 256 -13.13 -0.35 17.02
C ASP A 256 -13.16 -0.02 15.52
N ALA A 257 -13.28 -1.07 14.71
CA ALA A 257 -13.44 -0.93 13.27
C ALA A 257 -14.68 -0.08 12.94
N ILE A 258 -14.58 0.71 11.89
CA ILE A 258 -15.72 1.45 11.32
C ILE A 258 -16.02 0.80 9.97
N LYS A 259 -17.16 0.15 9.86
CA LYS A 259 -17.61 -0.50 8.63
C LYS A 259 -18.11 0.55 7.64
N ALA A 260 -17.78 0.39 6.37
CA ALA A 260 -18.30 1.18 5.26
C ALA A 260 -18.48 0.28 4.03
N PRO A 261 -19.43 0.60 3.14
CA PRO A 261 -19.59 -0.12 1.88
C PRO A 261 -18.39 0.14 0.95
N VAL A 262 -18.00 -0.86 0.18
CA VAL A 262 -17.01 -0.70 -0.90
C VAL A 262 -17.73 -0.16 -2.13
N ALA A 263 -17.18 0.84 -2.79
CA ALA A 263 -17.67 1.33 -4.08
C ALA A 263 -17.01 0.52 -5.21
N ILE A 264 -17.81 -0.13 -6.05
CA ILE A 264 -17.40 -1.07 -7.09
C ILE A 264 -17.66 -0.49 -8.49
#